data_df96fbe23d9afe31b714aea9af5033c6
#
_entry.id   df96fbe23d9afe31b714aea9af5033c6
#
_cell.length_a   1.000
_cell.length_b   1.000
_cell.length_c   1.000
_cell.angle_alpha   90.00
_cell.angle_beta   90.00
_cell.angle_gamma   90.00
#
_symmetry.space_group_name_H-M   'P 1'
#
loop_
_entity.id
_entity.type
_entity.pdbx_description
1 polymer ?
#
loop_
_entity_poly.entity_id
_entity_poly.type
_entity_poly.pdbx_seq_one_letter_code
_entity_poly.pdbx_strand_id
1 'polypeptide(L)'
;DCSSRGLGDVYKRQLFTNGILNINTKELLPFDREMHFTQQLPYDYKPELECEPIIKWLKKTQDGNWDRVQVLRAWLRAVLLSHSDIQKFVEIVGPGKSGKSTYANLAHALVGDDNAMISSLEHLEKNRFETANLYKKKLLLFNDVERYGGSVSVLKAITGRDLIRNERKFQSGSQKPFKFNGLVMITANEPIQTTDPTSGLARRRLTIPFD
;
A
#
# COMPACT_ATOMS: atom_id res chain seq x y z
N ASP A 1 -16.83 -11.96 -29.83
CA ASP A 1 -15.38 -11.79 -29.61
C ASP A 1 -15.10 -11.02 -28.33
N CYS A 2 -15.26 -11.69 -27.18
CA CYS A 2 -15.07 -11.12 -25.84
C CYS A 2 -13.62 -11.17 -25.36
N SER A 3 -12.67 -11.57 -26.19
CA SER A 3 -11.30 -11.88 -25.76
C SER A 3 -10.27 -10.76 -25.94
N SER A 4 -10.64 -9.60 -26.49
CA SER A 4 -9.68 -8.55 -26.84
C SER A 4 -9.82 -7.21 -26.08
N ARG A 5 -10.83 -7.05 -25.21
CA ARG A 5 -10.83 -5.90 -24.27
C ARG A 5 -9.97 -6.26 -23.07
N GLY A 6 -8.66 -6.06 -23.24
CA GLY A 6 -7.63 -6.66 -22.43
C GLY A 6 -7.65 -6.23 -20.98
N LEU A 7 -7.28 -7.15 -20.10
CA LEU A 7 -6.85 -6.93 -18.72
C LEU A 7 -5.92 -5.70 -18.56
N GLY A 8 -5.20 -5.30 -19.60
CA GLY A 8 -4.38 -4.09 -19.63
C GLY A 8 -5.14 -2.76 -19.48
N ASP A 9 -6.42 -2.70 -19.81
CA ASP A 9 -7.22 -1.47 -19.68
C ASP A 9 -7.79 -1.25 -18.28
N VAL A 10 -7.96 -2.31 -17.49
CA VAL A 10 -8.44 -2.21 -16.10
C VAL A 10 -7.37 -1.56 -15.21
N TYR A 11 -6.08 -1.82 -15.45
CA TYR A 11 -4.97 -1.21 -14.70
C TYR A 11 -4.77 0.29 -14.97
N LYS A 12 -5.42 0.82 -16.01
CA LYS A 12 -5.39 2.25 -16.34
C LYS A 12 -6.59 3.01 -15.78
N ARG A 13 -7.41 2.36 -14.96
CA ARG A 13 -8.66 2.93 -14.45
C ARG A 13 -8.76 2.75 -12.95
N GLN A 14 -9.33 3.75 -12.28
CA GLN A 14 -9.57 3.76 -10.84
C GLN A 14 -11.03 4.09 -10.58
N LEU A 15 -11.72 3.25 -9.79
CA LEU A 15 -13.11 3.48 -9.40
C LEU A 15 -13.18 4.42 -8.20
N PHE A 16 -13.99 5.48 -8.34
CA PHE A 16 -14.37 6.44 -7.31
C PHE A 16 -15.87 6.36 -7.04
N THR A 17 -16.36 7.07 -6.03
CA THR A 17 -17.81 7.13 -5.72
C THR A 17 -18.62 7.83 -6.80
N ASN A 18 -18.03 8.72 -7.57
CA ASN A 18 -18.69 9.48 -8.63
C ASN A 18 -18.35 9.02 -10.07
N GLY A 19 -17.61 7.93 -10.27
CA GLY A 19 -17.30 7.41 -11.60
C GLY A 19 -15.99 6.65 -11.69
N ILE A 20 -15.56 6.42 -12.92
CA ILE A 20 -14.35 5.66 -13.25
C ILE A 20 -13.32 6.62 -13.85
N LEU A 21 -12.24 6.90 -13.15
CA LEU A 21 -11.15 7.73 -13.64
C LEU A 21 -10.26 6.94 -14.61
N ASN A 22 -10.09 7.45 -15.82
CA ASN A 22 -8.98 7.04 -16.68
C ASN A 22 -7.71 7.74 -16.20
N ILE A 23 -6.75 6.97 -15.71
CA ILE A 23 -5.53 7.50 -15.08
C ILE A 23 -4.63 8.24 -16.08
N ASN A 24 -4.68 7.85 -17.37
CA ASN A 24 -3.85 8.43 -18.40
C ASN A 24 -4.44 9.75 -18.96
N THR A 25 -5.74 9.75 -19.28
CA THR A 25 -6.42 10.93 -19.84
C THR A 25 -6.92 11.90 -18.78
N LYS A 26 -7.02 11.46 -17.51
CA LYS A 26 -7.64 12.20 -16.39
C LYS A 26 -9.14 12.46 -16.57
N GLU A 27 -9.76 11.75 -17.47
CA GLU A 27 -11.19 11.83 -17.73
C GLU A 27 -11.97 10.94 -16.76
N LEU A 28 -13.03 11.49 -16.17
CA LEU A 28 -13.97 10.75 -15.34
C LEU A 28 -15.09 10.20 -16.23
N LEU A 29 -15.16 8.89 -16.33
CA LEU A 29 -16.14 8.15 -17.11
C LEU A 29 -17.32 7.72 -16.23
N PRO A 30 -18.53 7.55 -16.80
CA PRO A 30 -19.66 6.97 -16.08
C PRO A 30 -19.38 5.54 -15.63
N PHE A 31 -20.17 5.06 -14.67
CA PHE A 31 -20.08 3.68 -14.23
C PHE A 31 -20.39 2.72 -15.37
N ASP A 32 -19.56 1.69 -15.48
CA ASP A 32 -19.73 0.59 -16.45
C ASP A 32 -19.75 -0.74 -15.70
N ARG A 33 -20.88 -1.44 -15.76
CA ARG A 33 -21.08 -2.74 -15.09
C ARG A 33 -20.26 -3.86 -15.70
N GLU A 34 -19.81 -3.72 -16.94
CA GLU A 34 -18.94 -4.70 -17.59
C GLU A 34 -17.50 -4.64 -17.06
N MET A 35 -17.15 -3.54 -16.37
CA MET A 35 -15.87 -3.38 -15.71
C MET A 35 -15.94 -3.93 -14.30
N HIS A 36 -15.41 -5.11 -14.10
CA HIS A 36 -15.38 -5.79 -12.81
C HIS A 36 -14.32 -5.21 -11.87
N PHE A 37 -14.58 -4.04 -11.29
CA PHE A 37 -13.73 -3.49 -10.24
C PHE A 37 -13.91 -4.28 -8.94
N THR A 38 -12.80 -4.58 -8.28
CA THR A 38 -12.79 -5.25 -6.98
C THR A 38 -12.52 -4.30 -5.82
N GLN A 39 -12.19 -3.04 -6.14
CA GLN A 39 -11.79 -2.02 -5.18
C GLN A 39 -12.31 -0.67 -5.63
N GLN A 40 -12.93 0.08 -4.70
CA GLN A 40 -13.42 1.43 -4.91
C GLN A 40 -12.78 2.36 -3.90
N LEU A 41 -12.40 3.57 -4.31
CA LEU A 41 -11.99 4.62 -3.38
C LEU A 41 -13.25 5.28 -2.80
N PRO A 42 -13.27 5.58 -1.47
CA PRO A 42 -14.48 5.97 -0.76
C PRO A 42 -14.84 7.45 -0.87
N TYR A 43 -14.41 8.13 -1.94
CA TYR A 43 -14.65 9.55 -2.15
C TYR A 43 -14.79 9.88 -3.64
N ASP A 44 -15.29 11.08 -3.93
CA ASP A 44 -15.43 11.61 -5.28
C ASP A 44 -14.07 12.05 -5.83
N TYR A 45 -13.83 11.77 -7.09
CA TYR A 45 -12.72 12.39 -7.82
C TYR A 45 -13.08 13.85 -8.14
N LYS A 46 -12.28 14.79 -7.65
CA LYS A 46 -12.42 16.25 -7.82
C LYS A 46 -11.08 16.83 -8.28
N PRO A 47 -10.86 16.97 -9.58
CA PRO A 47 -9.57 17.40 -10.13
C PRO A 47 -9.21 18.85 -9.76
N GLU A 48 -10.20 19.67 -9.42
CA GLU A 48 -10.05 21.07 -9.04
C GLU A 48 -9.51 21.26 -7.63
N LEU A 49 -9.50 20.21 -6.80
CA LEU A 49 -9.00 20.32 -5.43
C LEU A 49 -7.47 20.33 -5.40
N GLU A 50 -6.96 21.37 -4.78
CA GLU A 50 -5.52 21.49 -4.52
C GLU A 50 -5.13 20.80 -3.21
N CYS A 51 -3.97 20.17 -3.18
CA CYS A 51 -3.42 19.52 -1.99
C CYS A 51 -2.29 20.35 -1.36
N GLU A 52 -2.29 21.66 -1.55
CA GLU A 52 -1.23 22.55 -1.04
C GLU A 52 -0.97 22.40 0.47
N PRO A 53 -1.99 22.29 1.35
CA PRO A 53 -1.76 22.08 2.78
C PRO A 53 -0.95 20.81 3.07
N ILE A 54 -1.22 19.73 2.34
CA ILE A 54 -0.49 18.46 2.48
C ILE A 54 0.96 18.62 2.01
N ILE A 55 1.17 19.29 0.89
CA ILE A 55 2.51 19.54 0.36
C ILE A 55 3.32 20.42 1.32
N LYS A 56 2.71 21.47 1.86
CA LYS A 56 3.34 22.35 2.84
C LYS A 56 3.72 21.60 4.11
N TRP A 57 2.85 20.73 4.60
CA TRP A 57 3.11 19.89 5.75
C TRP A 57 4.25 18.90 5.46
N LEU A 58 4.24 18.20 4.32
CA LEU A 58 5.33 17.31 3.91
C LEU A 58 6.67 18.03 3.80
N LYS A 59 6.69 19.23 3.24
CA LYS A 59 7.92 20.07 3.19
C LYS A 59 8.46 20.34 4.59
N LYS A 60 7.58 20.66 5.54
CA LYS A 60 7.97 20.91 6.92
C LYS A 60 8.56 19.66 7.60
N THR A 61 7.93 18.49 7.44
CA THR A 61 8.40 17.22 8.05
C THR A 61 9.69 16.69 7.43
N GLN A 62 10.11 17.23 6.29
CA GLN A 62 11.32 16.82 5.57
C GLN A 62 12.38 17.94 5.51
N ASP A 63 12.31 18.94 6.40
CA ASP A 63 13.24 20.07 6.44
C ASP A 63 13.46 20.74 5.09
N GLY A 64 12.41 20.83 4.28
CA GLY A 64 12.49 21.39 2.93
C GLY A 64 13.15 20.49 1.88
N ASN A 65 13.56 19.29 2.23
CA ASN A 65 14.12 18.33 1.27
C ASN A 65 13.06 17.89 0.25
N TRP A 66 13.09 18.53 -0.91
CA TRP A 66 12.09 18.35 -1.95
C TRP A 66 12.11 16.94 -2.55
N ASP A 67 13.26 16.31 -2.67
CA ASP A 67 13.37 14.95 -3.21
C ASP A 67 12.64 13.94 -2.32
N ARG A 68 12.80 14.04 -1.00
CA ARG A 68 12.05 13.20 -0.05
C ARG A 68 10.55 13.45 -0.13
N VAL A 69 10.13 14.72 -0.27
CA VAL A 69 8.71 15.06 -0.47
C VAL A 69 8.17 14.41 -1.74
N GLN A 70 8.91 14.45 -2.85
CA GLN A 70 8.51 13.80 -4.10
C GLN A 70 8.42 12.28 -3.95
N VAL A 71 9.34 11.65 -3.23
CA VAL A 71 9.27 10.21 -2.95
C VAL A 71 8.03 9.86 -2.14
N LEU A 72 7.70 10.63 -1.10
CA LEU A 72 6.48 10.43 -0.30
C LEU A 72 5.22 10.58 -1.15
N ARG A 73 5.15 11.60 -2.01
CA ARG A 73 4.03 11.78 -2.96
C ARG A 73 3.92 10.63 -3.97
N ALA A 74 5.06 10.22 -4.55
CA ALA A 74 5.11 9.10 -5.48
C ALA A 74 4.66 7.80 -4.82
N TRP A 75 5.01 7.60 -3.54
CA TRP A 75 4.58 6.45 -2.76
C TRP A 75 3.06 6.43 -2.59
N LEU A 76 2.43 7.54 -2.17
CA LEU A 76 0.97 7.63 -2.06
C LEU A 76 0.28 7.33 -3.40
N ARG A 77 0.82 7.85 -4.50
CA ARG A 77 0.33 7.52 -5.84
C ARG A 77 0.46 6.03 -6.16
N ALA A 78 1.60 5.42 -5.83
CA ALA A 78 1.83 4.00 -6.06
C ALA A 78 0.83 3.13 -5.28
N VAL A 79 0.49 3.52 -4.03
CA VAL A 79 -0.55 2.86 -3.23
C VAL A 79 -1.91 2.95 -3.90
N LEU A 80 -2.32 4.14 -4.32
CA LEU A 80 -3.61 4.36 -5.01
C LEU A 80 -3.73 3.50 -6.28
N LEU A 81 -2.65 3.39 -7.05
CA LEU A 81 -2.62 2.68 -8.32
C LEU A 81 -2.23 1.20 -8.20
N SER A 82 -1.97 0.73 -6.96
CA SER A 82 -1.55 -0.65 -6.69
C SER A 82 -0.28 -1.05 -7.46
N HIS A 83 0.71 -0.15 -7.55
CA HIS A 83 1.99 -0.39 -8.23
C HIS A 83 2.92 -1.30 -7.42
N SER A 84 2.47 -2.51 -7.12
CA SER A 84 3.25 -3.53 -6.40
C SER A 84 4.44 -4.07 -7.20
N ASP A 85 4.48 -3.80 -8.50
CA ASP A 85 5.57 -4.14 -9.42
C ASP A 85 6.90 -3.47 -9.07
N ILE A 86 6.87 -2.34 -8.35
CA ILE A 86 8.08 -1.70 -7.83
C ILE A 86 8.82 -2.56 -6.80
N GLN A 87 8.15 -3.56 -6.22
CA GLN A 87 8.70 -4.49 -5.22
C GLN A 87 9.40 -3.79 -4.04
N LYS A 88 8.79 -2.71 -3.55
CA LYS A 88 9.30 -1.90 -2.44
C LYS A 88 8.25 -1.82 -1.32
N PHE A 89 8.75 -1.62 -0.11
CA PHE A 89 7.95 -1.13 1.00
C PHE A 89 8.59 0.13 1.57
N VAL A 90 7.75 1.02 2.09
CA VAL A 90 8.25 2.21 2.77
C VAL A 90 8.32 1.98 4.27
N GLU A 91 9.40 2.44 4.87
CA GLU A 91 9.62 2.46 6.30
C GLU A 91 9.83 3.92 6.73
N ILE A 92 8.85 4.46 7.44
CA ILE A 92 8.89 5.82 7.96
C ILE A 92 9.46 5.77 9.38
N VAL A 93 10.60 6.41 9.58
CA VAL A 93 11.36 6.31 10.84
C VAL A 93 11.55 7.69 11.44
N GLY A 94 11.46 7.80 12.77
CA GLY A 94 11.73 9.05 13.47
C GLY A 94 11.22 9.05 14.90
N PRO A 95 11.50 10.11 15.67
CA PRO A 95 11.08 10.21 17.06
C PRO A 95 9.56 10.32 17.20
N GLY A 96 9.08 10.23 18.43
CA GLY A 96 7.68 10.50 18.74
C GLY A 96 7.27 11.92 18.31
N LYS A 97 6.03 12.06 17.82
CA LYS A 97 5.44 13.34 17.37
C LYS A 97 6.05 13.93 16.08
N SER A 98 6.87 13.20 15.34
CA SER A 98 7.46 13.67 14.07
C SER A 98 6.49 13.64 12.87
N GLY A 99 5.26 13.12 13.03
CA GLY A 99 4.25 13.08 11.96
C GLY A 99 4.12 11.73 11.23
N LYS A 100 4.83 10.70 11.66
CA LYS A 100 4.76 9.34 11.08
C LYS A 100 3.33 8.81 11.00
N SER A 101 2.63 8.82 12.14
CA SER A 101 1.25 8.36 12.23
C SER A 101 0.30 9.22 11.39
N THR A 102 0.57 10.54 11.29
CA THR A 102 -0.21 11.42 10.40
C THR A 102 -0.06 11.00 8.94
N TYR A 103 1.15 10.65 8.51
CA TYR A 103 1.38 10.18 7.14
C TYR A 103 0.75 8.79 6.89
N ALA A 104 0.84 7.88 7.87
CA ALA A 104 0.17 6.58 7.79
C ALA A 104 -1.36 6.74 7.71
N ASN A 105 -1.94 7.62 8.52
CA ASN A 105 -3.37 7.94 8.48
C ASN A 105 -3.79 8.59 7.16
N LEU A 106 -2.94 9.44 6.57
CA LEU A 106 -3.18 9.99 5.23
C LEU A 106 -3.22 8.88 4.19
N ALA A 107 -2.25 7.95 4.20
CA ALA A 107 -2.22 6.83 3.27
C ALA A 107 -3.44 5.91 3.44
N HIS A 108 -3.85 5.66 4.68
CA HIS A 108 -5.04 4.88 5.02
C HIS A 108 -6.32 5.56 4.50
N ALA A 109 -6.49 6.85 4.79
CA ALA A 109 -7.64 7.62 4.33
C ALA A 109 -7.75 7.68 2.79
N LEU A 110 -6.61 7.74 2.09
CA LEU A 110 -6.57 7.74 0.63
C LEU A 110 -7.10 6.45 0.01
N VAL A 111 -6.89 5.31 0.65
CA VAL A 111 -7.42 4.03 0.10
C VAL A 111 -8.77 3.65 0.72
N GLY A 112 -9.03 4.09 1.95
CA GLY A 112 -10.21 3.74 2.74
C GLY A 112 -10.10 2.38 3.45
N ASP A 113 -10.95 2.17 4.44
CA ASP A 113 -10.93 1.01 5.34
C ASP A 113 -11.05 -0.33 4.60
N ASP A 114 -11.91 -0.38 3.59
CA ASP A 114 -12.14 -1.60 2.82
C ASP A 114 -10.91 -2.03 2.01
N ASN A 115 -10.04 -1.09 1.65
CA ASN A 115 -8.86 -1.34 0.83
C ASN A 115 -7.56 -1.39 1.64
N ALA A 116 -7.61 -1.15 2.94
CA ALA A 116 -6.47 -1.22 3.84
C ALA A 116 -6.55 -2.43 4.77
N MET A 117 -5.40 -2.84 5.28
CA MET A 117 -5.25 -3.78 6.37
C MET A 117 -4.22 -3.23 7.35
N ILE A 118 -4.54 -3.25 8.63
CA ILE A 118 -3.60 -2.93 9.72
C ILE A 118 -3.28 -4.23 10.45
N SER A 119 -2.01 -4.50 10.66
CA SER A 119 -1.55 -5.70 11.35
C SER A 119 -0.24 -5.43 12.12
N SER A 120 0.35 -6.46 12.70
CA SER A 120 1.71 -6.43 13.23
C SER A 120 2.62 -7.38 12.45
N LEU A 121 3.91 -7.09 12.42
CA LEU A 121 4.91 -7.98 11.78
C LEU A 121 4.88 -9.37 12.41
N GLU A 122 4.71 -9.43 13.72
CA GLU A 122 4.64 -10.71 14.44
C GLU A 122 3.42 -11.54 14.01
N HIS A 123 2.24 -10.92 13.92
CA HIS A 123 1.03 -11.59 13.45
C HIS A 123 1.17 -12.06 12.01
N LEU A 124 1.70 -11.21 11.13
CA LEU A 124 1.91 -11.56 9.72
C LEU A 124 2.84 -12.78 9.58
N GLU A 125 3.93 -12.83 10.35
CA GLU A 125 4.95 -13.89 10.21
C GLU A 125 4.54 -15.19 10.90
N LYS A 126 3.77 -15.13 12.00
CA LYS A 126 3.42 -16.32 12.81
C LYS A 126 2.04 -16.89 12.50
N ASN A 127 1.09 -16.09 12.05
CA ASN A 127 -0.29 -16.50 11.82
C ASN A 127 -0.54 -16.76 10.33
N ARG A 128 -0.59 -18.03 9.92
CA ARG A 128 -0.84 -18.44 8.54
C ARG A 128 -2.16 -17.93 7.94
N PHE A 129 -3.14 -17.58 8.79
CA PHE A 129 -4.43 -17.06 8.33
C PHE A 129 -4.41 -15.55 8.08
N GLU A 130 -3.40 -14.85 8.59
CA GLU A 130 -3.29 -13.40 8.49
C GLU A 130 -3.12 -12.96 7.04
N THR A 131 -2.34 -13.70 6.27
CA THR A 131 -2.09 -13.40 4.85
C THR A 131 -3.36 -13.44 4.00
N ALA A 132 -4.37 -14.22 4.36
CA ALA A 132 -5.64 -14.27 3.65
C ALA A 132 -6.40 -12.93 3.66
N ASN A 133 -6.20 -12.12 4.72
CA ASN A 133 -6.81 -10.80 4.86
C ASN A 133 -6.22 -9.76 3.89
N LEU A 134 -5.07 -10.06 3.27
CA LEU A 134 -4.46 -9.21 2.23
C LEU A 134 -5.17 -9.31 0.87
N TYR A 135 -6.04 -10.30 0.71
CA TYR A 135 -6.74 -10.49 -0.56
C TYR A 135 -7.57 -9.25 -0.91
N LYS A 136 -7.31 -8.67 -2.09
CA LYS A 136 -7.94 -7.44 -2.59
C LYS A 136 -7.65 -6.18 -1.75
N LYS A 137 -6.60 -6.14 -0.94
CA LYS A 137 -6.17 -4.91 -0.26
C LYS A 137 -5.13 -4.15 -1.09
N LYS A 138 -5.15 -2.80 -0.98
CA LYS A 138 -4.20 -1.87 -1.61
C LYS A 138 -3.04 -1.50 -0.69
N LEU A 139 -3.27 -1.54 0.61
CA LEU A 139 -2.32 -1.09 1.61
C LEU A 139 -2.30 -2.03 2.81
N LEU A 140 -1.09 -2.43 3.21
CA LEU A 140 -0.81 -3.08 4.48
C LEU A 140 -0.01 -2.12 5.36
N LEU A 141 -0.52 -1.80 6.54
CA LEU A 141 0.09 -0.91 7.51
C LEU A 141 0.58 -1.67 8.73
N PHE A 142 1.82 -1.41 9.14
CA PHE A 142 2.37 -1.76 10.44
C PHE A 142 2.69 -0.47 11.18
N ASN A 143 1.86 -0.14 12.16
CA ASN A 143 2.00 1.10 12.92
C ASN A 143 2.86 0.88 14.16
N ASP A 144 3.72 1.87 14.45
CA ASP A 144 4.54 1.96 15.65
C ASP A 144 5.28 0.65 15.99
N VAL A 145 5.96 0.11 14.96
CA VAL A 145 6.76 -1.10 15.14
C VAL A 145 7.93 -0.78 16.06
N GLU A 146 7.91 -1.39 17.23
CA GLU A 146 9.05 -1.39 18.15
C GLU A 146 10.14 -2.33 17.61
N ARG A 147 11.30 -2.41 18.29
CA ARG A 147 12.44 -3.23 17.89
C ARG A 147 12.03 -4.65 17.46
N TYR A 148 11.81 -4.81 16.16
CA TYR A 148 11.47 -6.11 15.60
C TYR A 148 12.75 -6.80 15.10
N GLY A 149 13.09 -7.95 15.71
CA GLY A 149 14.24 -8.77 15.34
C GLY A 149 13.85 -10.17 14.85
N GLY A 150 12.60 -10.37 14.45
CA GLY A 150 12.07 -11.66 14.01
C GLY A 150 12.27 -11.96 12.53
N SER A 151 11.60 -13.02 12.08
CA SER A 151 11.54 -13.39 10.66
C SER A 151 10.84 -12.31 9.84
N VAL A 152 11.27 -12.15 8.60
CA VAL A 152 10.67 -11.26 7.59
C VAL A 152 10.39 -12.01 6.28
N SER A 153 10.21 -13.32 6.37
CA SER A 153 10.01 -14.18 5.20
C SER A 153 8.70 -13.89 4.48
N VAL A 154 7.61 -13.70 5.23
CA VAL A 154 6.30 -13.36 4.67
C VAL A 154 6.32 -11.93 4.12
N LEU A 155 6.93 -10.97 4.84
CA LEU A 155 7.11 -9.60 4.34
C LEU A 155 7.88 -9.58 3.01
N LYS A 156 8.94 -10.39 2.87
CA LYS A 156 9.68 -10.53 1.60
C LYS A 156 8.82 -11.14 0.50
N ALA A 157 8.03 -12.17 0.81
CA ALA A 157 7.15 -12.81 -0.15
C ALA A 157 6.08 -11.86 -0.68
N ILE A 158 5.37 -11.13 0.20
CA ILE A 158 4.32 -10.18 -0.23
C ILE A 158 4.88 -9.00 -1.02
N THR A 159 6.04 -8.46 -0.61
CA THR A 159 6.69 -7.37 -1.36
C THR A 159 7.36 -7.86 -2.65
N GLY A 160 7.76 -9.12 -2.70
CA GLY A 160 8.30 -9.78 -3.90
C GLY A 160 7.23 -10.20 -4.91
N ARG A 161 5.93 -10.07 -4.58
CA ARG A 161 4.80 -10.55 -5.38
C ARG A 161 4.80 -12.08 -5.56
N ASP A 162 5.28 -12.80 -4.56
CA ASP A 162 5.19 -14.26 -4.56
C ASP A 162 3.75 -14.70 -4.37
N LEU A 163 3.44 -15.93 -4.78
CA LEU A 163 2.13 -16.52 -4.53
C LEU A 163 1.96 -16.81 -3.05
N ILE A 164 0.89 -16.28 -2.46
CA ILE A 164 0.54 -16.41 -1.06
C ILE A 164 -0.63 -17.37 -0.92
N ARG A 165 -0.56 -18.23 0.10
CA ARG A 165 -1.67 -19.12 0.44
C ARG A 165 -2.85 -18.30 0.96
N ASN A 166 -4.06 -18.67 0.52
CA ASN A 166 -5.32 -18.08 0.98
C ASN A 166 -6.01 -19.08 1.91
N GLU A 167 -5.54 -19.14 3.16
CA GLU A 167 -6.10 -20.05 4.16
C GLU A 167 -7.03 -19.27 5.09
N ARG A 168 -8.30 -19.70 5.20
CA ARG A 168 -9.27 -19.11 6.13
C ARG A 168 -9.70 -20.13 7.17
N LYS A 169 -9.89 -19.68 8.42
CA LYS A 169 -10.45 -20.52 9.48
C LYS A 169 -11.87 -20.96 9.10
N PHE A 170 -12.20 -22.20 9.39
CA PHE A 170 -13.54 -22.78 9.24
C PHE A 170 -14.09 -22.83 7.79
N GLN A 171 -13.28 -22.64 6.77
CA GLN A 171 -13.66 -22.89 5.39
C GLN A 171 -13.00 -24.18 4.93
N SER A 172 -13.81 -25.24 4.72
CA SER A 172 -13.39 -26.48 4.06
C SER A 172 -13.23 -26.19 2.56
N GLY A 173 -12.00 -26.11 2.11
CA GLY A 173 -11.63 -25.91 0.69
C GLY A 173 -10.43 -25.01 0.56
N SER A 174 -9.43 -25.45 -0.16
CA SER A 174 -8.26 -24.64 -0.49
C SER A 174 -8.69 -23.54 -1.45
N GLN A 175 -8.70 -22.28 -0.96
CA GLN A 175 -8.87 -21.12 -1.85
C GLN A 175 -7.62 -20.97 -2.71
N LYS A 176 -7.79 -20.49 -3.95
CA LYS A 176 -6.66 -20.29 -4.87
C LYS A 176 -5.62 -19.35 -4.27
N PRO A 177 -4.33 -19.68 -4.35
CA PRO A 177 -3.27 -18.75 -3.99
C PRO A 177 -3.39 -17.45 -4.79
N PHE A 178 -2.98 -16.35 -4.21
CA PHE A 178 -3.03 -15.04 -4.85
C PHE A 178 -1.71 -14.27 -4.69
N LYS A 179 -1.53 -13.23 -5.49
CA LYS A 179 -0.45 -12.26 -5.32
C LYS A 179 -1.00 -11.03 -4.62
N PHE A 180 -0.27 -10.52 -3.63
CA PHE A 180 -0.62 -9.23 -3.04
C PHE A 180 -0.26 -8.11 -4.01
N ASN A 181 -1.26 -7.40 -4.49
CA ASN A 181 -1.08 -6.29 -5.43
C ASN A 181 -1.08 -4.92 -4.73
N GLY A 182 -1.08 -4.91 -3.42
CA GLY A 182 -0.93 -3.69 -2.63
C GLY A 182 0.52 -3.38 -2.29
N LEU A 183 0.69 -2.35 -1.48
CA LEU A 183 1.99 -1.90 -0.97
C LEU A 183 2.01 -1.98 0.55
N VAL A 184 3.22 -2.08 1.11
CA VAL A 184 3.42 -2.19 2.55
C VAL A 184 4.05 -0.90 3.08
N MET A 185 3.51 -0.38 4.18
CA MET A 185 4.08 0.75 4.93
C MET A 185 4.32 0.34 6.38
N ILE A 186 5.46 0.71 6.89
CA ILE A 186 5.87 0.51 8.29
C ILE A 186 6.15 1.87 8.89
N THR A 187 5.64 2.14 10.09
CA THR A 187 6.07 3.27 10.91
C THR A 187 6.81 2.74 12.13
N ALA A 188 7.94 3.33 12.45
CA ALA A 188 8.79 2.91 13.56
C ALA A 188 9.60 4.08 14.15
N ASN A 189 10.08 3.95 15.37
CA ASN A 189 11.01 4.93 15.95
C ASN A 189 12.44 4.68 15.46
N GLU A 190 12.79 3.44 15.19
CA GLU A 190 14.07 2.99 14.66
C GLU A 190 13.82 2.02 13.48
N PRO A 191 14.72 1.93 12.50
CA PRO A 191 14.58 0.95 11.42
C PRO A 191 14.44 -0.47 11.97
N ILE A 192 13.51 -1.25 11.40
CA ILE A 192 13.36 -2.65 11.80
C ILE A 192 14.69 -3.38 11.59
N GLN A 193 15.10 -4.09 12.61
CA GLN A 193 16.25 -4.99 12.56
C GLN A 193 15.74 -6.38 12.17
N THR A 194 16.57 -7.16 11.53
CA THR A 194 16.21 -8.50 11.10
C THR A 194 17.40 -9.43 11.22
N THR A 195 17.12 -10.66 11.57
CA THR A 195 18.11 -11.74 11.53
C THR A 195 18.38 -12.26 10.12
N ASP A 196 17.69 -11.71 9.10
CA ASP A 196 17.86 -12.11 7.72
C ASP A 196 19.23 -11.67 7.18
N PRO A 197 20.18 -12.60 6.94
CA PRO A 197 21.50 -12.26 6.44
C PRO A 197 21.49 -11.90 4.95
N THR A 198 20.34 -12.06 4.28
CA THR A 198 20.23 -11.82 2.84
C THR A 198 19.99 -10.34 2.53
N SER A 199 20.49 -9.87 1.39
CA SER A 199 20.20 -8.53 0.88
C SER A 199 18.73 -8.34 0.43
N GLY A 200 17.91 -9.40 0.57
CA GLY A 200 16.55 -9.44 0.07
C GLY A 200 15.63 -8.39 0.67
N LEU A 201 15.75 -8.12 1.97
CA LEU A 201 14.99 -7.06 2.63
C LEU A 201 15.55 -5.68 2.30
N ALA A 202 16.88 -5.52 2.36
CA ALA A 202 17.54 -4.22 2.12
C ALA A 202 17.19 -3.64 0.76
N ARG A 203 17.21 -4.45 -0.31
CA ARG A 203 16.87 -3.98 -1.66
C ARG A 203 15.40 -3.59 -1.81
N ARG A 204 14.50 -4.09 -0.96
CA ARG A 204 13.06 -3.78 -1.00
C ARG A 204 12.67 -2.61 -0.09
N ARG A 205 13.52 -2.27 0.86
CA ARG A 205 13.29 -1.23 1.85
C ARG A 205 13.54 0.15 1.28
N LEU A 206 12.62 1.06 1.54
CA LEU A 206 12.76 2.49 1.30
C LEU A 206 12.55 3.19 2.64
N THR A 207 13.63 3.51 3.34
CA THR A 207 13.59 4.18 4.63
C THR A 207 13.57 5.68 4.44
N ILE A 208 12.56 6.36 5.02
CA ILE A 208 12.40 7.82 4.97
C ILE A 208 12.35 8.34 6.41
N PRO A 209 13.30 9.19 6.81
CA PRO A 209 13.27 9.81 8.12
C PRO A 209 12.19 10.87 8.20
N PHE A 210 11.58 10.98 9.38
CA PHE A 210 10.67 12.04 9.80
C PHE A 210 11.24 12.64 11.09
N ASP A 211 11.75 13.87 11.00
CA ASP A 211 12.42 14.59 12.08
C ASP A 211 11.50 15.63 12.73
#